data_13a5cd45b972a5dfa64c87a8a005d062
#
_entry.id   13a5cd45b972a5dfa64c87a8a005d062
#
_cell.length_a   1.000
_cell.length_b   1.000
_cell.length_c   1.000
_cell.angle_alpha   90.00
_cell.angle_beta   90.00
_cell.angle_gamma   90.00
#
_symmetry.space_group_name_H-M   'P 1'
#
loop_
_entity.id
_entity.type
_entity.pdbx_description
1 polymer ?
#
loop_
_entity_poly.entity_id
_entity_poly.type
_entity_poly.pdbx_seq_one_letter_code
_entity_poly.pdbx_strand_id
1 'polypeptide(L)'
;MRTLRVPFIADFEEVDLDTALELEGARFQVDQVNWPAEFPYAPLCAGRIARTEESLIVDFRVSGLDLRAQNTEDNGTQWEDSCVEFFVQDPETADYYNFEINALGKVLAACGPDRNQRTTRSQEED
;
A
#
# COMPACT_ATOMS: atom_id res chain seq x y z
N MET A 1 -10.77 -15.33 4.91
CA MET A 1 -10.34 -14.04 4.33
C MET A 1 -11.03 -12.91 5.05
N ARG A 2 -10.29 -11.89 5.41
CA ARG A 2 -10.86 -10.69 6.00
C ARG A 2 -11.22 -9.70 4.90
N THR A 3 -12.34 -9.01 5.08
CA THR A 3 -12.85 -8.05 4.11
C THR A 3 -13.11 -6.72 4.82
N LEU A 4 -12.74 -5.63 4.17
CA LEU A 4 -12.94 -4.29 4.69
C LEU A 4 -13.61 -3.43 3.63
N ARG A 5 -14.68 -2.74 4.02
CA ARG A 5 -15.33 -1.78 3.14
C ARG A 5 -14.64 -0.42 3.30
N VAL A 6 -14.22 0.17 2.18
CA VAL A 6 -13.49 1.44 2.19
C VAL A 6 -14.51 2.59 2.29
N PRO A 7 -14.46 3.42 3.35
CA PRO A 7 -15.40 4.51 3.51
C PRO A 7 -15.11 5.68 2.56
N PHE A 8 -16.18 6.40 2.19
CA PHE A 8 -16.11 7.60 1.38
C PHE A 8 -16.02 8.83 2.29
N ILE A 9 -15.13 9.76 1.98
CA ILE A 9 -14.98 11.02 2.69
C ILE A 9 -15.39 12.15 1.74
N ALA A 10 -16.49 12.84 2.05
CA ALA A 10 -17.05 13.88 1.18
C ALA A 10 -16.27 15.19 1.22
N ASP A 11 -15.80 15.59 2.41
CA ASP A 11 -15.19 16.91 2.63
C ASP A 11 -13.69 16.81 2.86
N PHE A 12 -13.03 15.94 2.10
CA PHE A 12 -11.62 15.62 2.27
C PHE A 12 -10.71 16.86 2.19
N GLU A 13 -11.04 17.83 1.35
CA GLU A 13 -10.21 19.02 1.14
C GLU A 13 -10.25 20.03 2.30
N GLU A 14 -11.23 19.92 3.19
CA GLU A 14 -11.41 20.86 4.28
C GLU A 14 -10.57 20.55 5.52
N VAL A 15 -10.00 19.34 5.59
CA VAL A 15 -9.15 18.91 6.69
C VAL A 15 -7.87 18.32 6.14
N ASP A 16 -6.83 18.25 6.98
CA ASP A 16 -5.60 17.60 6.54
C ASP A 16 -5.80 16.09 6.43
N LEU A 17 -4.90 15.46 5.67
CA LEU A 17 -4.97 14.04 5.34
C LEU A 17 -5.00 13.15 6.59
N ASP A 18 -4.13 13.42 7.54
CA ASP A 18 -4.04 12.62 8.76
C ASP A 18 -5.32 12.72 9.60
N THR A 19 -5.86 13.92 9.73
CA THR A 19 -7.09 14.14 10.47
C THR A 19 -8.27 13.44 9.80
N ALA A 20 -8.38 13.54 8.48
CA ALA A 20 -9.46 12.89 7.73
C ALA A 20 -9.42 11.38 7.90
N LEU A 21 -8.24 10.77 7.79
CA LEU A 21 -8.09 9.33 7.96
C LEU A 21 -8.34 8.89 9.40
N GLU A 22 -7.93 9.69 10.37
CA GLU A 22 -8.15 9.36 11.80
C GLU A 22 -9.63 9.38 12.16
N LEU A 23 -10.38 10.35 11.67
CA LEU A 23 -11.79 10.52 12.03
C LEU A 23 -12.73 9.64 11.19
N GLU A 24 -12.44 9.44 9.93
CA GLU A 24 -13.39 8.82 9.00
C GLU A 24 -12.82 7.62 8.23
N GLY A 25 -11.53 7.37 8.28
CA GLY A 25 -10.91 6.23 7.61
C GLY A 25 -11.20 4.91 8.30
N ALA A 26 -11.21 3.83 7.54
CA ALA A 26 -11.28 2.49 8.09
C ALA A 26 -9.87 2.01 8.49
N ARG A 27 -9.77 1.31 9.61
CA ARG A 27 -8.51 0.80 10.12
C ARG A 27 -8.32 -0.64 9.71
N PHE A 28 -7.08 -1.01 9.40
CA PHE A 28 -6.73 -2.38 9.09
C PHE A 28 -5.38 -2.74 9.71
N GLN A 29 -5.13 -4.05 9.80
CA GLN A 29 -3.84 -4.59 10.25
C GLN A 29 -3.37 -5.63 9.25
N VAL A 30 -2.06 -5.68 9.03
CA VAL A 30 -1.40 -6.73 8.27
C VAL A 30 -0.64 -7.58 9.27
N ASP A 31 -1.25 -8.68 9.72
CA ASP A 31 -0.75 -9.44 10.86
C ASP A 31 -0.69 -10.96 10.63
N GLN A 32 -0.88 -11.41 9.40
CA GLN A 32 -0.78 -12.84 9.07
C GLN A 32 0.64 -13.20 8.67
N VAL A 33 1.18 -14.25 9.27
CA VAL A 33 2.49 -14.78 8.94
C VAL A 33 2.26 -16.03 8.11
N ASN A 34 2.42 -15.92 6.78
CA ASN A 34 2.06 -16.98 5.85
C ASN A 34 3.05 -18.14 5.84
N TRP A 35 4.32 -17.88 6.15
CA TRP A 35 5.38 -18.89 6.14
C TRP A 35 6.17 -18.83 7.45
N PRO A 36 5.55 -19.16 8.61
CA PRO A 36 6.18 -18.93 9.90
C PRO A 36 7.43 -19.78 10.16
N ALA A 37 7.54 -20.93 9.52
CA ALA A 37 8.73 -21.78 9.68
C ALA A 37 9.96 -21.18 9.00
N GLU A 38 9.78 -20.46 7.91
CA GLU A 38 10.86 -19.87 7.12
C GLU A 38 11.07 -18.39 7.43
N PHE A 39 9.96 -17.67 7.69
CA PHE A 39 9.97 -16.23 7.92
C PHE A 39 9.10 -15.91 9.14
N PRO A 40 9.60 -16.16 10.36
CA PRO A 40 8.80 -15.96 11.58
C PRO A 40 8.67 -14.49 12.00
N TYR A 41 9.47 -13.60 11.41
CA TYR A 41 9.44 -12.18 11.76
C TYR A 41 8.13 -11.54 11.34
N ALA A 42 7.49 -10.87 12.29
CA ALA A 42 6.21 -10.19 12.06
C ALA A 42 6.24 -8.82 12.74
N PRO A 43 6.64 -7.77 12.03
CA PRO A 43 6.57 -6.42 12.56
C PRO A 43 5.11 -6.01 12.75
N LEU A 44 4.87 -5.04 13.61
CA LEU A 44 3.54 -4.46 13.75
C LEU A 44 3.27 -3.62 12.50
N CYS A 45 2.22 -3.95 11.77
CA CYS A 45 1.83 -3.22 10.58
C CYS A 45 0.34 -2.93 10.64
N ALA A 46 -0.01 -1.66 10.63
CA ALA A 46 -1.38 -1.19 10.64
C ALA A 46 -1.53 -0.01 9.70
N GLY A 47 -2.75 0.29 9.29
CA GLY A 47 -2.99 1.42 8.43
C GLY A 47 -4.43 1.87 8.45
N ARG A 48 -4.69 2.87 7.65
CA ARG A 48 -6.00 3.45 7.47
C ARG A 48 -6.25 3.61 5.98
N ILE A 49 -7.51 3.46 5.57
CA ILE A 49 -7.89 3.55 4.17
C ILE A 49 -9.20 4.30 4.03
N ALA A 50 -9.30 5.13 3.00
CA ALA A 50 -10.50 5.89 2.66
C ALA A 50 -10.51 6.17 1.16
N ARG A 51 -11.67 6.60 0.65
CA ARG A 51 -11.79 7.03 -0.73
C ARG A 51 -12.48 8.37 -0.82
N THR A 52 -12.15 9.13 -1.86
CA THR A 52 -12.84 10.35 -2.26
C THR A 52 -13.43 10.12 -3.65
N GLU A 53 -13.99 11.15 -4.28
CA GLU A 53 -14.50 11.01 -5.64
C GLU A 53 -13.42 10.63 -6.65
N GLU A 54 -12.16 11.05 -6.42
CA GLU A 54 -11.10 10.88 -7.40
C GLU A 54 -9.93 10.04 -6.92
N SER A 55 -9.87 9.71 -5.63
CA SER A 55 -8.68 9.11 -5.04
C SER A 55 -8.99 8.00 -4.07
N LEU A 56 -8.06 7.08 -3.98
CA LEU A 56 -7.97 6.09 -2.92
C LEU A 56 -6.79 6.48 -2.05
N ILE A 57 -7.00 6.58 -0.75
CA ILE A 57 -6.00 7.04 0.20
C ILE A 57 -5.70 5.92 1.18
N VAL A 58 -4.43 5.55 1.25
CA VAL A 58 -3.98 4.46 2.13
C VAL A 58 -2.75 4.95 2.88
N ASP A 59 -2.71 4.74 4.20
CA ASP A 59 -1.46 4.90 4.93
C ASP A 59 -1.09 3.59 5.63
N PHE A 60 0.18 3.43 5.86
CA PHE A 60 0.75 2.30 6.59
C PHE A 60 1.66 2.82 7.69
N ARG A 61 1.59 2.17 8.86
CA ARG A 61 2.49 2.41 9.97
C ARG A 61 3.10 1.08 10.36
N VAL A 62 4.41 0.98 10.23
CA VAL A 62 5.14 -0.25 10.52
C VAL A 62 6.13 0.01 11.63
N SER A 63 6.14 -0.86 12.63
CA SER A 63 7.07 -0.81 13.74
C SER A 63 7.75 -2.17 13.88
N GLY A 64 9.07 -2.18 13.82
CA GLY A 64 9.86 -3.41 13.91
C GLY A 64 11.32 -3.10 14.18
N LEU A 65 12.08 -4.13 14.50
CA LEU A 65 13.49 -3.98 14.91
C LEU A 65 14.46 -4.08 13.74
N ASP A 66 14.10 -4.80 12.69
CA ASP A 66 15.00 -5.11 11.57
C ASP A 66 14.44 -4.55 10.27
N LEU A 67 14.60 -3.24 10.08
CA LEU A 67 14.19 -2.59 8.84
C LEU A 67 15.37 -2.50 7.88
N ARG A 68 15.16 -2.98 6.66
CA ARG A 68 16.08 -2.79 5.55
C ARG A 68 15.53 -1.70 4.64
N ALA A 69 16.32 -0.65 4.40
CA ALA A 69 15.92 0.49 3.59
C ALA A 69 17.12 0.97 2.77
N GLN A 70 17.40 0.30 1.67
CA GLN A 70 18.57 0.54 0.84
C GLN A 70 18.26 1.05 -0.56
N ASN A 71 17.09 0.73 -1.10
CA ASN A 71 16.72 1.18 -2.43
C ASN A 71 16.30 2.66 -2.40
N THR A 72 17.00 3.49 -3.18
CA THR A 72 16.80 4.95 -3.19
C THR A 72 16.08 5.45 -4.44
N GLU A 73 15.56 4.57 -5.28
CA GLU A 73 14.94 4.91 -6.55
C GLU A 73 13.51 4.39 -6.65
N ASP A 74 12.64 5.18 -7.27
CA ASP A 74 11.32 4.70 -7.65
C ASP A 74 11.46 3.63 -8.74
N ASN A 75 10.52 2.68 -8.73
CA ASN A 75 10.49 1.56 -9.67
C ASN A 75 11.79 0.73 -9.67
N GLY A 76 12.45 0.67 -8.51
CA GLY A 76 13.62 -0.16 -8.28
C GLY A 76 13.26 -1.51 -7.71
N THR A 77 14.13 -2.01 -6.81
CA THR A 77 13.97 -3.35 -6.22
C THR A 77 13.39 -3.26 -4.81
N GLN A 78 12.25 -2.59 -4.66
CA GLN A 78 11.60 -2.38 -3.37
C GLN A 78 11.35 -3.69 -2.61
N TRP A 79 11.11 -4.79 -3.32
CA TRP A 79 10.87 -6.09 -2.71
C TRP A 79 12.09 -6.66 -1.96
N GLU A 80 13.28 -6.15 -2.21
CA GLU A 80 14.49 -6.54 -1.48
C GLU A 80 14.65 -5.79 -0.16
N ASP A 81 13.89 -4.72 0.02
CA ASP A 81 13.83 -3.94 1.26
C ASP A 81 12.64 -4.37 2.10
N SER A 82 12.59 -3.85 3.33
CA SER A 82 11.36 -3.86 4.11
C SER A 82 10.37 -2.95 3.41
N CYS A 83 9.25 -3.49 2.95
CA CYS A 83 8.26 -2.73 2.18
C CYS A 83 6.85 -3.14 2.54
N VAL A 84 5.90 -2.26 2.26
CA VAL A 84 4.48 -2.58 2.25
C VAL A 84 4.00 -2.66 0.81
N GLU A 85 3.01 -3.51 0.58
CA GLU A 85 2.46 -3.74 -0.75
C GLU A 85 0.97 -3.51 -0.75
N PHE A 86 0.48 -2.95 -1.85
CA PHE A 86 -0.93 -2.68 -2.05
C PHE A 86 -1.31 -2.99 -3.49
N PHE A 87 -2.38 -3.79 -3.65
CA PHE A 87 -2.85 -4.22 -4.96
C PHE A 87 -4.24 -3.66 -5.20
N VAL A 88 -4.47 -3.09 -6.39
CA VAL A 88 -5.78 -2.58 -6.80
C VAL A 88 -6.13 -3.18 -8.16
N GLN A 89 -7.28 -3.83 -8.23
CA GLN A 89 -7.77 -4.42 -9.47
C GLN A 89 -8.95 -3.62 -10.01
N ASP A 90 -8.91 -3.34 -11.33
CA ASP A 90 -10.05 -2.80 -12.04
C ASP A 90 -10.96 -3.97 -12.41
N PRO A 91 -12.22 -3.99 -11.95
CA PRO A 91 -13.12 -5.10 -12.25
C PRO A 91 -13.50 -5.20 -13.73
N GLU A 92 -13.30 -4.13 -14.50
CA GLU A 92 -13.67 -4.10 -15.92
C GLU A 92 -12.60 -4.65 -16.84
N THR A 93 -11.32 -4.64 -16.43
CA THR A 93 -10.22 -5.00 -17.33
C THR A 93 -9.43 -6.22 -16.90
N ALA A 94 -9.60 -6.71 -15.69
CA ALA A 94 -8.79 -7.77 -15.10
C ALA A 94 -7.33 -7.38 -14.83
N ASP A 95 -6.87 -6.24 -15.29
CA ASP A 95 -5.55 -5.72 -14.95
C ASP A 95 -5.53 -5.25 -13.50
N TYR A 96 -4.37 -5.29 -12.88
CA TYR A 96 -4.23 -4.78 -11.52
C TYR A 96 -2.99 -3.90 -11.41
N TYR A 97 -3.06 -2.96 -10.47
CA TYR A 97 -1.94 -2.13 -10.06
C TYR A 97 -1.29 -2.78 -8.83
N ASN A 98 0.03 -2.80 -8.83
CA ASN A 98 0.84 -3.23 -7.70
C ASN A 98 1.69 -2.06 -7.23
N PHE A 99 1.56 -1.70 -5.96
CA PHE A 99 2.37 -0.66 -5.33
C PHE A 99 3.21 -1.29 -4.23
N GLU A 100 4.52 -1.11 -4.30
CA GLU A 100 5.45 -1.55 -3.26
C GLU A 100 6.23 -0.33 -2.76
N ILE A 101 6.14 -0.04 -1.47
CA ILE A 101 6.70 1.18 -0.88
C ILE A 101 7.64 0.79 0.24
N ASN A 102 8.91 1.22 0.13
CA ASN A 102 9.90 0.96 1.18
C ASN A 102 9.90 2.07 2.25
N ALA A 103 10.72 1.90 3.29
CA ALA A 103 10.78 2.85 4.40
C ALA A 103 11.32 4.22 4.02
N LEU A 104 11.99 4.33 2.88
CA LEU A 104 12.48 5.61 2.35
C LEU A 104 11.41 6.35 1.53
N GLY A 105 10.22 5.78 1.40
CA GLY A 105 9.14 6.38 0.62
C GLY A 105 9.29 6.19 -0.88
N LYS A 106 10.16 5.29 -1.32
CA LYS A 106 10.33 5.00 -2.74
C LYS A 106 9.31 3.97 -3.19
N VAL A 107 8.71 4.19 -4.33
CA VAL A 107 7.55 3.43 -4.80
C VAL A 107 7.86 2.69 -6.08
N LEU A 108 7.62 1.39 -6.09
CA LEU A 108 7.47 0.61 -7.31
C LEU A 108 5.97 0.57 -7.63
N ALA A 109 5.58 1.09 -8.78
CA ALA A 109 4.21 1.05 -9.26
C ALA A 109 4.17 0.37 -10.63
N ALA A 110 3.39 -0.68 -10.75
CA ALA A 110 3.27 -1.44 -11.98
C ALA A 110 1.83 -1.83 -12.24
N CYS A 111 1.48 -2.01 -13.51
CA CYS A 111 0.14 -2.41 -13.92
C CYS A 111 0.21 -3.46 -15.01
N GLY A 112 -0.67 -4.44 -14.95
CA GLY A 112 -0.77 -5.50 -15.96
C GLY A 112 -1.68 -6.63 -15.53
N PRO A 113 -1.83 -7.66 -16.40
CA PRO A 113 -2.71 -8.80 -16.12
C PRO A 113 -2.08 -9.83 -15.17
N ASP A 114 -0.76 -9.87 -15.08
CA ASP A 114 -0.04 -10.76 -14.16
C ASP A 114 1.36 -10.19 -13.86
N ARG A 115 2.07 -10.84 -12.93
CA ARG A 115 3.37 -10.37 -12.47
C ARG A 115 4.45 -10.34 -13.55
N ASN A 116 4.28 -11.09 -14.63
CA ASN A 116 5.25 -11.18 -15.72
C ASN A 116 4.97 -10.22 -16.86
N GLN A 117 3.79 -9.59 -16.88
CA GLN A 117 3.33 -8.72 -17.95
C GLN A 117 2.93 -7.35 -17.42
N ARG A 118 3.72 -6.82 -16.50
CA ARG A 118 3.46 -5.52 -15.88
C ARG A 118 4.34 -4.45 -16.49
N THR A 119 3.78 -3.24 -16.60
CA THR A 119 4.48 -2.04 -17.04
C THR A 119 4.60 -1.09 -15.86
N THR A 120 5.79 -0.56 -15.60
CA THR A 120 5.98 0.40 -14.51
C THR A 120 5.35 1.75 -14.83
N ARG A 121 4.92 2.46 -13.78
CA ARG A 121 4.30 3.78 -13.86
C ARG A 121 5.10 4.76 -13.03
N SER A 122 5.20 6.00 -13.49
CA SER A 122 5.79 7.06 -12.68
C SER A 122 4.75 7.64 -11.73
N GLN A 123 5.18 8.34 -10.68
CA GLN A 123 4.28 8.99 -9.74
C GLN A 123 3.44 10.09 -10.40
N GLU A 124 3.87 10.59 -11.54
CA GLU A 124 3.18 11.65 -12.28
C GLU A 124 2.06 11.14 -13.19
N GLU A 125 1.94 9.83 -13.35
CA GLU A 125 0.96 9.21 -14.25
C GLU A 125 -0.33 8.77 -13.55
N ASP A 126 -0.49 9.08 -12.31
CA ASP A 126 -1.67 8.67 -11.51
C ASP A 126 -2.97 9.40 -11.91
#